data_1e75934faeb857b736f52c451935bedc
#
_entry.id   1e75934faeb857b736f52c451935bedc
#
_cell.length_a   1.000
_cell.length_b   1.000
_cell.length_c   1.000
_cell.angle_alpha   90.00
_cell.angle_beta   90.00
_cell.angle_gamma   90.00
#
_symmetry.space_group_name_H-M   'P 1'
#
loop_
_entity.id
_entity.type
_entity.pdbx_description
1 polymer ?
#
loop_
_entity_poly.entity_id
_entity_poly.type
_entity_poly.pdbx_seq_one_letter_code
_entity_poly.pdbx_strand_id
1 'polypeptide(L)'
;MKTIYLISCCKEKLPVAAKAKDLYQSKGFKHRLSYARFQKADEILILSAKYYIVELDQVLEPYDVCLSNETVGEQKKWAEICIAALKSKYDLTKDKFVILASEDYYKNLIGQNRIETYEFPYENSIEPKTANNSNFSKVYSYLFQTKKSYCDDCLCKLTGVSPRQQINQICNRNTNVICRNDYERCYNCNKYKIVRTLKKKS
;
A
#
# COMPACT_ATOMS: atom_id res chain seq x y z
N MET A 1 -13.53 13.78 -12.27
CA MET A 1 -13.29 12.64 -11.36
C MET A 1 -11.79 12.59 -11.10
N LYS A 2 -11.38 12.83 -9.87
CA LYS A 2 -9.98 12.79 -9.42
C LYS A 2 -9.65 11.43 -8.81
N THR A 3 -8.38 11.05 -8.83
CA THR A 3 -7.85 9.89 -8.10
C THR A 3 -7.00 10.38 -6.94
N ILE A 4 -7.51 10.22 -5.72
CA ILE A 4 -6.92 10.69 -4.47
C ILE A 4 -6.32 9.50 -3.72
N TYR A 5 -5.04 9.59 -3.37
CA TYR A 5 -4.37 8.59 -2.56
C TYR A 5 -4.36 9.01 -1.09
N LEU A 6 -4.88 8.16 -0.22
CA LEU A 6 -4.85 8.33 1.23
C LEU A 6 -3.79 7.38 1.81
N ILE A 7 -2.71 7.93 2.34
CA ILE A 7 -1.61 7.14 2.93
C ILE A 7 -1.54 7.36 4.44
N SER A 8 -1.45 6.30 5.25
CA SER A 8 -1.34 6.46 6.70
C SER A 8 0.03 7.00 7.11
N CYS A 9 0.04 7.83 8.15
CA CYS A 9 1.26 8.24 8.84
C CYS A 9 1.98 7.04 9.48
N CYS A 10 3.10 7.28 10.14
CA CYS A 10 3.85 6.25 10.87
C CYS A 10 4.37 6.78 12.22
N LYS A 11 4.82 5.86 13.08
CA LYS A 11 5.40 6.21 14.38
C LYS A 11 6.72 6.97 14.23
N GLU A 12 7.61 6.48 13.36
CA GLU A 12 8.94 7.08 13.14
C GLU A 12 8.81 8.44 12.46
N LYS A 13 9.30 9.50 13.13
CA LYS A 13 9.27 10.89 12.66
C LYS A 13 10.62 11.57 12.89
N LEU A 14 10.89 12.61 12.13
CA LEU A 14 11.98 13.54 12.46
C LEU A 14 11.73 14.18 13.83
N PRO A 15 12.78 14.51 14.60
CA PRO A 15 12.64 15.14 15.92
C PRO A 15 12.31 16.64 15.85
N VAL A 16 12.21 17.20 14.67
CA VAL A 16 11.96 18.64 14.42
C VAL A 16 10.80 18.80 13.43
N ALA A 17 10.22 20.01 13.42
CA ALA A 17 9.19 20.38 12.46
C ALA A 17 9.70 20.20 11.02
N ALA A 18 8.88 19.59 10.18
CA ALA A 18 9.20 19.36 8.78
C ALA A 18 7.93 19.27 7.93
N LYS A 19 8.09 19.38 6.61
CA LYS A 19 7.00 19.05 5.69
C LYS A 19 6.53 17.61 5.91
N ALA A 20 5.23 17.37 5.86
CA ALA A 20 4.65 16.07 6.18
C ALA A 20 5.28 14.91 5.37
N LYS A 21 5.56 15.11 4.08
CA LYS A 21 6.26 14.13 3.22
C LYS A 21 7.65 13.75 3.74
N ASP A 22 8.30 14.63 4.49
CA ASP A 22 9.67 14.48 4.99
C ASP A 22 9.68 14.15 6.50
N LEU A 23 8.63 14.52 7.24
CA LEU A 23 8.50 14.26 8.68
C LEU A 23 8.44 12.75 8.97
N TYR A 24 7.68 11.99 8.20
CA TYR A 24 7.47 10.56 8.44
C TYR A 24 8.60 9.71 7.84
N GLN A 25 9.33 8.97 8.69
CA GLN A 25 10.60 8.34 8.34
C GLN A 25 10.55 6.85 8.05
N SER A 26 9.44 6.15 8.40
CA SER A 26 9.40 4.69 8.20
C SER A 26 9.52 4.29 6.73
N LYS A 27 10.14 3.13 6.49
CA LYS A 27 10.26 2.54 5.14
C LYS A 27 8.87 2.32 4.51
N GLY A 28 7.89 1.88 5.32
CA GLY A 28 6.52 1.66 4.86
C GLY A 28 5.85 2.95 4.37
N PHE A 29 6.00 4.06 5.10
CA PHE A 29 5.49 5.35 4.65
C PHE A 29 6.14 5.81 3.33
N LYS A 30 7.48 5.75 3.26
CA LYS A 30 8.24 6.14 2.06
C LYS A 30 7.85 5.30 0.84
N HIS A 31 7.60 3.99 1.05
CA HIS A 31 7.14 3.10 0.00
C HIS A 31 5.73 3.46 -0.49
N ARG A 32 4.76 3.66 0.41
CA ARG A 32 3.40 4.09 0.04
C ARG A 32 3.39 5.41 -0.72
N LEU A 33 4.18 6.39 -0.27
CA LEU A 33 4.33 7.68 -0.95
C LEU A 33 4.92 7.52 -2.35
N SER A 34 5.98 6.71 -2.49
CA SER A 34 6.60 6.43 -3.79
C SER A 34 5.65 5.71 -4.72
N TYR A 35 4.87 4.75 -4.21
CA TYR A 35 3.85 4.06 -4.98
C TYR A 35 2.77 5.02 -5.50
N ALA A 36 2.20 5.86 -4.63
CA ALA A 36 1.18 6.83 -5.03
C ALA A 36 1.69 7.79 -6.12
N ARG A 37 2.94 8.25 -6.01
CA ARG A 37 3.61 9.09 -7.03
C ARG A 37 3.80 8.34 -8.34
N PHE A 38 4.25 7.08 -8.29
CA PHE A 38 4.43 6.25 -9.48
C PHE A 38 3.12 6.01 -10.22
N GLN A 39 2.02 5.84 -9.50
CA GLN A 39 0.67 5.68 -10.06
C GLN A 39 0.08 6.99 -10.61
N LYS A 40 0.83 8.09 -10.57
CA LYS A 40 0.40 9.41 -11.05
C LYS A 40 -0.92 9.85 -10.39
N ALA A 41 -0.99 9.72 -9.07
CA ALA A 41 -2.11 10.22 -8.30
C ALA A 41 -2.36 11.71 -8.62
N ASP A 42 -3.62 12.10 -8.78
CA ASP A 42 -3.97 13.52 -8.93
C ASP A 42 -3.67 14.27 -7.62
N GLU A 43 -3.96 13.63 -6.49
CA GLU A 43 -3.61 14.14 -5.16
C GLU A 43 -3.18 13.02 -4.21
N ILE A 44 -2.26 13.35 -3.29
CA ILE A 44 -1.81 12.45 -2.24
C ILE A 44 -1.99 13.15 -0.90
N LEU A 45 -2.78 12.55 -0.01
CA LEU A 45 -3.06 13.05 1.33
C LEU A 45 -2.57 12.05 2.38
N ILE A 46 -2.14 12.55 3.50
CA ILE A 46 -1.68 11.73 4.63
C ILE A 46 -2.79 11.69 5.69
N LEU A 47 -3.16 10.48 6.10
CA LEU A 47 -4.02 10.23 7.25
C LEU A 47 -3.15 10.30 8.51
N SER A 48 -3.22 11.42 9.23
CA SER A 48 -2.46 11.65 10.45
C SER A 48 -3.30 11.37 11.69
N ALA A 49 -2.80 10.60 12.64
CA ALA A 49 -3.49 10.34 13.89
C ALA A 49 -3.76 11.63 14.71
N LYS A 50 -2.87 12.63 14.59
CA LYS A 50 -3.00 13.91 15.32
C LYS A 50 -3.61 15.02 14.46
N TYR A 51 -3.21 15.13 13.19
CA TYR A 51 -3.54 16.27 12.33
C TYR A 51 -4.60 15.94 11.27
N TYR A 52 -5.25 14.77 11.37
CA TYR A 52 -6.35 14.34 10.49
C TYR A 52 -5.93 14.17 9.03
N ILE A 53 -6.40 15.03 8.14
CA ILE A 53 -6.02 15.05 6.72
C ILE A 53 -4.92 16.08 6.51
N VAL A 54 -3.79 15.64 5.96
CA VAL A 54 -2.59 16.45 5.80
C VAL A 54 -2.10 16.42 4.36
N GLU A 55 -1.76 17.58 3.83
CA GLU A 55 -1.11 17.72 2.53
C GLU A 55 0.40 17.45 2.64
N LEU A 56 1.03 17.00 1.55
CA LEU A 56 2.44 16.59 1.55
C LEU A 56 3.42 17.70 1.98
N ASP A 57 3.12 18.94 1.61
CA ASP A 57 3.98 20.10 1.87
C ASP A 57 3.62 20.88 3.14
N GLN A 58 2.58 20.48 3.86
CA GLN A 58 2.20 21.06 5.13
C GLN A 58 3.29 20.81 6.16
N VAL A 59 3.74 21.87 6.85
CA VAL A 59 4.73 21.77 7.94
C VAL A 59 4.04 21.34 9.22
N LEU A 60 4.56 20.32 9.86
CA LEU A 60 4.01 19.72 11.07
C LEU A 60 5.11 19.58 12.14
N GLU A 61 4.71 19.78 13.39
CA GLU A 61 5.52 19.39 14.54
C GLU A 61 5.48 17.84 14.74
N PRO A 62 6.58 17.23 15.19
CA PRO A 62 6.56 15.81 15.56
C PRO A 62 5.59 15.56 16.72
N TYR A 63 5.05 14.35 16.79
CA TYR A 63 4.09 13.93 17.81
C TYR A 63 4.16 12.42 18.04
N ASP A 64 3.67 11.98 19.19
CA ASP A 64 3.58 10.56 19.55
C ASP A 64 2.13 10.15 19.84
N VAL A 65 1.29 10.20 18.80
CA VAL A 65 -0.09 9.71 18.84
C VAL A 65 -0.24 8.60 17.81
N CYS A 66 -0.86 7.48 18.23
CA CYS A 66 -1.13 6.33 17.40
C CYS A 66 -2.62 6.02 17.44
N LEU A 67 -3.29 6.06 16.30
CA LEU A 67 -4.74 5.87 16.20
C LEU A 67 -5.19 4.48 16.68
N SER A 68 -4.34 3.46 16.56
CA SER A 68 -4.64 2.12 17.07
C SER A 68 -4.69 2.02 18.60
N ASN A 69 -4.10 3.00 19.31
CA ASN A 69 -4.12 3.06 20.78
C ASN A 69 -5.34 3.84 21.31
N GLU A 70 -6.04 4.55 20.43
CA GLU A 70 -7.23 5.32 20.77
C GLU A 70 -8.46 4.43 20.94
N THR A 71 -9.40 4.85 21.78
CA THR A 71 -10.68 4.16 21.96
C THR A 71 -11.49 4.18 20.65
N VAL A 72 -12.43 3.22 20.53
CA VAL A 72 -13.34 3.15 19.37
C VAL A 72 -14.12 4.47 19.19
N GLY A 73 -14.49 5.15 20.29
CA GLY A 73 -15.17 6.44 20.23
C GLY A 73 -14.28 7.55 19.65
N GLU A 74 -13.01 7.60 20.06
CA GLU A 74 -12.02 8.56 19.56
C GLU A 74 -11.68 8.30 18.08
N GLN A 75 -11.52 7.03 17.69
CA GLN A 75 -11.31 6.65 16.29
C GLN A 75 -12.48 7.10 15.40
N LYS A 76 -13.73 6.98 15.89
CA LYS A 76 -14.90 7.47 15.16
C LYS A 76 -14.92 8.99 15.03
N LYS A 77 -14.65 9.73 16.12
CA LYS A 77 -14.56 11.21 16.09
C LYS A 77 -13.45 11.67 15.15
N TRP A 78 -12.28 11.02 15.18
CA TRP A 78 -11.20 11.28 14.26
C TRP A 78 -11.66 11.11 12.80
N ALA A 79 -12.36 10.03 12.50
CA ALA A 79 -12.87 9.76 11.15
C ALA A 79 -13.91 10.79 10.70
N GLU A 80 -14.79 11.25 11.60
CA GLU A 80 -15.78 12.30 11.28
C GLU A 80 -15.10 13.61 10.86
N ILE A 81 -14.04 14.01 11.56
CA ILE A 81 -13.25 15.19 11.20
C ILE A 81 -12.58 15.00 9.84
N CYS A 82 -11.99 13.82 9.59
CA CYS A 82 -11.39 13.50 8.30
C CYS A 82 -12.43 13.55 7.17
N ILE A 83 -13.60 12.97 7.36
CA ILE A 83 -14.69 12.97 6.37
C ILE A 83 -15.17 14.40 6.10
N ALA A 84 -15.35 15.23 7.11
CA ALA A 84 -15.71 16.63 6.94
C ALA A 84 -14.67 17.40 6.10
N ALA A 85 -13.40 17.20 6.39
CA ALA A 85 -12.30 17.80 5.63
C ALA A 85 -12.26 17.29 4.18
N LEU A 86 -12.48 16.01 3.94
CA LEU A 86 -12.51 15.45 2.58
C LEU A 86 -13.74 15.97 1.80
N LYS A 87 -14.93 16.00 2.40
CA LYS A 87 -16.16 16.50 1.77
C LYS A 87 -16.06 17.97 1.35
N SER A 88 -15.26 18.77 2.02
CA SER A 88 -15.05 20.18 1.65
C SER A 88 -14.27 20.36 0.34
N LYS A 89 -13.55 19.34 -0.11
CA LYS A 89 -12.63 19.40 -1.27
C LYS A 89 -12.98 18.43 -2.39
N TYR A 90 -13.67 17.33 -2.07
CA TYR A 90 -13.89 16.19 -2.98
C TYR A 90 -15.32 15.68 -2.93
N ASP A 91 -15.76 15.07 -4.04
CA ASP A 91 -17.02 14.33 -4.10
C ASP A 91 -16.76 12.87 -3.67
N LEU A 92 -17.12 12.53 -2.44
CA LEU A 92 -16.86 11.19 -1.86
C LEU A 92 -17.64 10.06 -2.54
N THR A 93 -18.61 10.38 -3.42
CA THR A 93 -19.40 9.41 -4.18
C THR A 93 -18.93 9.23 -5.61
N LYS A 94 -18.10 10.15 -6.14
CA LYS A 94 -17.65 10.14 -7.53
C LYS A 94 -16.13 10.10 -7.68
N ASP A 95 -15.39 10.84 -6.84
CA ASP A 95 -13.94 10.84 -6.89
C ASP A 95 -13.40 9.51 -6.36
N LYS A 96 -12.37 8.98 -7.01
CA LYS A 96 -11.78 7.69 -6.68
C LYS A 96 -10.77 7.84 -5.56
N PHE A 97 -10.97 7.11 -4.47
CA PHE A 97 -10.04 7.07 -3.35
C PHE A 97 -9.23 5.77 -3.35
N VAL A 98 -7.92 5.88 -3.33
CA VAL A 98 -6.99 4.75 -3.22
C VAL A 98 -6.39 4.77 -1.83
N ILE A 99 -6.74 3.78 -1.01
CA ILE A 99 -6.40 3.77 0.41
C ILE A 99 -5.18 2.89 0.67
N LEU A 100 -4.09 3.51 1.14
CA LEU A 100 -2.83 2.90 1.52
C LEU A 100 -2.62 3.03 3.04
N ALA A 101 -3.53 2.42 3.81
CA ALA A 101 -3.57 2.55 5.26
C ALA A 101 -4.03 1.24 5.92
N SER A 102 -3.69 1.02 7.19
CA SER A 102 -4.21 -0.08 7.99
C SER A 102 -5.68 0.14 8.34
N GLU A 103 -6.34 -0.95 8.74
CA GLU A 103 -7.77 -0.97 9.07
C GLU A 103 -8.15 0.09 10.10
N ASP A 104 -7.30 0.35 11.09
CA ASP A 104 -7.55 1.37 12.11
C ASP A 104 -7.79 2.77 11.55
N TYR A 105 -7.17 3.07 10.40
CA TYR A 105 -7.34 4.37 9.72
C TYR A 105 -8.55 4.40 8.79
N TYR A 106 -8.84 3.33 8.04
CA TYR A 106 -9.86 3.42 7.00
C TYR A 106 -11.24 2.89 7.38
N LYS A 107 -11.36 1.96 8.34
CA LYS A 107 -12.64 1.31 8.67
C LYS A 107 -13.80 2.27 8.95
N ASN A 108 -13.50 3.43 9.53
CA ASN A 108 -14.48 4.47 9.82
C ASN A 108 -14.55 5.58 8.74
N LEU A 109 -13.74 5.50 7.67
CA LEU A 109 -13.77 6.47 6.57
C LEU A 109 -14.62 6.01 5.38
N ILE A 110 -14.84 4.70 5.24
CA ILE A 110 -15.55 4.09 4.10
C ILE A 110 -16.98 3.70 4.46
N GLY A 111 -17.87 3.65 3.47
CA GLY A 111 -19.24 3.21 3.59
C GLY A 111 -20.28 4.27 3.21
N GLN A 112 -21.55 3.96 3.44
CA GLN A 112 -22.65 4.84 3.10
C GLN A 112 -22.51 6.22 3.77
N ASN A 113 -22.70 7.30 3.00
CA ASN A 113 -22.50 8.70 3.42
C ASN A 113 -21.05 9.05 3.81
N ARG A 114 -20.07 8.22 3.45
CA ARG A 114 -18.63 8.39 3.65
C ARG A 114 -17.92 8.28 2.30
N ILE A 115 -16.68 7.75 2.27
CA ILE A 115 -16.02 7.42 1.01
C ILE A 115 -16.71 6.17 0.43
N GLU A 116 -17.41 6.34 -0.68
CA GLU A 116 -18.16 5.25 -1.32
C GLU A 116 -17.39 4.64 -2.50
N THR A 117 -16.59 5.46 -3.19
CA THR A 117 -15.75 5.04 -4.33
C THR A 117 -14.30 4.86 -3.90
N TYR A 118 -13.95 3.68 -3.39
CA TYR A 118 -12.61 3.41 -2.92
C TYR A 118 -12.05 2.09 -3.46
N GLU A 119 -10.73 2.01 -3.51
CA GLU A 119 -10.03 0.76 -3.73
C GLU A 119 -8.86 0.61 -2.75
N PHE A 120 -8.59 -0.63 -2.39
CA PHE A 120 -7.37 -1.02 -1.71
C PHE A 120 -6.43 -1.59 -2.77
N PRO A 121 -5.35 -0.88 -3.14
CA PRO A 121 -4.35 -1.51 -3.97
C PRO A 121 -3.84 -2.73 -3.22
N TYR A 122 -3.50 -3.74 -3.95
CA TYR A 122 -3.07 -5.03 -3.45
C TYR A 122 -1.98 -4.95 -2.36
N GLU A 123 -1.16 -3.92 -2.40
CA GLU A 123 -0.10 -3.63 -1.44
C GLU A 123 -0.58 -3.28 -0.01
N ASN A 124 -1.83 -2.88 0.16
CA ASN A 124 -2.42 -2.66 1.49
C ASN A 124 -2.78 -3.95 2.22
N SER A 125 -3.07 -5.01 1.49
CA SER A 125 -3.28 -6.34 2.09
C SER A 125 -1.97 -7.01 2.47
N ILE A 126 -0.84 -6.38 2.14
CA ILE A 126 0.50 -6.76 2.49
C ILE A 126 1.14 -5.57 3.22
N GLU A 127 0.58 -5.16 4.35
CA GLU A 127 1.48 -4.70 5.39
C GLU A 127 2.21 -5.96 5.86
N PRO A 128 3.48 -6.15 5.50
CA PRO A 128 4.27 -7.07 6.29
C PRO A 128 4.26 -6.44 7.67
N LYS A 129 3.77 -7.14 8.68
CA LYS A 129 4.06 -6.85 10.09
C LYS A 129 5.59 -6.80 10.33
N THR A 130 6.35 -6.88 9.27
CA THR A 130 7.78 -6.58 9.12
C THR A 130 8.02 -6.17 7.68
N ALA A 131 8.04 -4.86 7.39
CA ALA A 131 8.57 -4.29 6.15
C ALA A 131 10.11 -4.46 6.10
N ASN A 132 10.57 -5.65 6.36
CA ASN A 132 11.95 -6.03 6.28
C ASN A 132 12.05 -7.27 5.40
N ASN A 133 12.46 -7.07 4.14
CA ASN A 133 13.20 -8.08 3.40
C ASN A 133 12.53 -9.48 3.34
N SER A 134 11.17 -9.56 3.46
CA SER A 134 10.52 -10.84 3.34
C SER A 134 10.73 -11.36 1.92
N ASN A 135 11.06 -12.62 1.79
CA ASN A 135 11.25 -13.25 0.49
C ASN A 135 10.02 -13.13 -0.40
N PHE A 136 8.82 -13.05 0.21
CA PHE A 136 7.59 -12.74 -0.53
C PHE A 136 7.62 -11.33 -1.14
N SER A 137 7.99 -10.31 -0.37
CA SER A 137 8.05 -8.93 -0.85
C SER A 137 9.01 -8.80 -2.05
N LYS A 138 10.15 -9.49 -2.03
CA LYS A 138 11.10 -9.51 -3.16
C LYS A 138 10.49 -10.11 -4.42
N VAL A 139 9.83 -11.27 -4.28
CA VAL A 139 9.18 -11.97 -5.41
C VAL A 139 8.03 -11.14 -5.97
N TYR A 140 7.17 -10.64 -5.10
CA TYR A 140 6.00 -9.86 -5.49
C TYR A 140 6.40 -8.56 -6.20
N SER A 141 7.30 -7.77 -5.61
CA SER A 141 7.77 -6.51 -6.20
C SER A 141 8.40 -6.73 -7.57
N TYR A 142 9.16 -7.82 -7.74
CA TYR A 142 9.75 -8.14 -9.03
C TYR A 142 8.70 -8.46 -10.09
N LEU A 143 7.71 -9.31 -9.76
CA LEU A 143 6.59 -9.64 -10.66
C LEU A 143 5.74 -8.40 -10.97
N PHE A 144 5.54 -7.53 -9.98
CA PHE A 144 4.77 -6.30 -10.14
C PHE A 144 5.44 -5.29 -11.09
N GLN A 145 6.75 -5.09 -10.94
CA GLN A 145 7.52 -4.17 -11.77
C GLN A 145 7.61 -4.66 -13.22
N THR A 146 7.82 -5.94 -13.42
CA THR A 146 8.05 -6.51 -14.74
C THR A 146 6.77 -6.83 -15.51
N LYS A 147 5.68 -7.15 -14.80
CA LYS A 147 4.39 -7.58 -15.35
C LYS A 147 4.51 -8.76 -16.33
N LYS A 148 5.48 -9.66 -16.09
CA LYS A 148 5.81 -10.80 -16.94
C LYS A 148 5.73 -12.11 -16.15
N SER A 149 5.75 -13.22 -16.88
CA SER A 149 5.70 -14.59 -16.34
C SER A 149 7.12 -15.16 -16.18
N TYR A 150 7.43 -15.69 -15.00
CA TYR A 150 8.75 -16.24 -14.69
C TYR A 150 8.65 -17.60 -14.00
N CYS A 151 9.53 -18.54 -14.38
CA CYS A 151 9.64 -19.79 -13.65
C CYS A 151 10.34 -19.60 -12.30
N ASP A 152 10.11 -20.54 -11.37
CA ASP A 152 10.67 -20.49 -10.01
C ASP A 152 12.20 -20.39 -9.99
N ASP A 153 12.92 -21.05 -10.94
CA ASP A 153 14.39 -20.95 -11.05
C ASP A 153 14.85 -19.54 -11.42
N CYS A 154 14.12 -18.88 -12.33
CA CYS A 154 14.44 -17.50 -12.73
C CYS A 154 14.11 -16.51 -11.63
N LEU A 155 12.97 -16.66 -10.97
CA LEU A 155 12.62 -15.83 -9.82
C LEU A 155 13.64 -15.95 -8.71
N CYS A 156 14.11 -17.17 -8.41
CA CYS A 156 15.17 -17.39 -7.41
C CYS A 156 16.42 -16.54 -7.73
N LYS A 157 16.91 -16.59 -8.98
CA LYS A 157 18.08 -15.83 -9.41
C LYS A 157 17.87 -14.32 -9.43
N LEU A 158 16.72 -13.88 -9.94
CA LEU A 158 16.42 -12.45 -10.16
C LEU A 158 16.01 -11.71 -8.89
N THR A 159 15.44 -12.40 -7.91
CA THR A 159 15.01 -11.82 -6.64
C THR A 159 16.01 -12.05 -5.50
N GLY A 160 17.00 -12.93 -5.69
CA GLY A 160 17.92 -13.35 -4.63
C GLY A 160 17.28 -14.22 -3.55
N VAL A 161 16.04 -14.71 -3.78
CA VAL A 161 15.34 -15.59 -2.84
C VAL A 161 15.78 -17.03 -3.07
N SER A 162 16.49 -17.60 -2.12
CA SER A 162 17.06 -18.95 -2.19
C SER A 162 16.70 -19.75 -0.92
N PRO A 163 16.53 -21.07 -1.04
CA PRO A 163 16.56 -21.88 -2.24
C PRO A 163 15.27 -21.77 -3.09
N ARG A 164 15.26 -22.32 -4.32
CA ARG A 164 14.13 -22.32 -5.23
C ARG A 164 12.81 -22.80 -4.60
N GLN A 165 12.88 -23.74 -3.67
CA GLN A 165 11.70 -24.25 -2.95
C GLN A 165 10.98 -23.16 -2.18
N GLN A 166 11.68 -22.12 -1.70
CA GLN A 166 11.04 -20.96 -1.07
C GLN A 166 10.18 -20.18 -2.06
N ILE A 167 10.60 -20.01 -3.31
CA ILE A 167 9.78 -19.38 -4.35
C ILE A 167 8.47 -20.14 -4.50
N ASN A 168 8.54 -21.46 -4.63
CA ASN A 168 7.35 -22.31 -4.77
C ASN A 168 6.41 -22.17 -3.57
N GLN A 169 6.94 -22.25 -2.34
CA GLN A 169 6.16 -22.10 -1.11
C GLN A 169 5.49 -20.71 -1.01
N ILE A 170 6.25 -19.65 -1.31
CA ILE A 170 5.75 -18.27 -1.32
C ILE A 170 4.59 -18.16 -2.31
N CYS A 171 4.78 -18.57 -3.55
CA CYS A 171 3.77 -18.44 -4.59
C CYS A 171 2.52 -19.27 -4.28
N ASN A 172 2.68 -20.50 -3.75
CA ASN A 172 1.55 -21.36 -3.40
C ASN A 172 0.78 -20.89 -2.15
N ARG A 173 1.41 -20.18 -1.22
CA ARG A 173 0.73 -19.54 -0.07
C ARG A 173 -0.02 -18.27 -0.45
N ASN A 174 0.32 -17.67 -1.58
CA ASN A 174 -0.22 -16.38 -2.03
C ASN A 174 -0.97 -16.49 -3.36
N THR A 175 -1.75 -17.57 -3.51
CA THR A 175 -2.53 -17.85 -4.74
C THR A 175 -3.64 -16.85 -5.00
N ASN A 176 -4.02 -16.07 -4.02
CA ASN A 176 -4.93 -14.94 -4.20
C ASN A 176 -4.34 -13.85 -5.13
N VAL A 177 -3.03 -13.80 -5.32
CA VAL A 177 -2.34 -12.74 -6.07
C VAL A 177 -1.34 -13.20 -7.10
N ILE A 178 -0.71 -14.36 -6.84
CA ILE A 178 0.24 -14.94 -7.77
C ILE A 178 -0.46 -16.13 -8.43
N CYS A 179 -0.64 -16.04 -9.75
CA CYS A 179 -1.10 -17.17 -10.55
C CYS A 179 0.04 -18.15 -10.78
N ARG A 180 -0.31 -19.40 -10.75
CA ARG A 180 0.48 -20.49 -11.30
C ARG A 180 -0.08 -20.82 -12.69
N ASN A 181 0.75 -20.71 -13.71
CA ASN A 181 0.43 -21.12 -15.07
C ASN A 181 1.30 -22.31 -15.41
N ASP A 182 0.66 -23.42 -15.72
CA ASP A 182 1.35 -24.64 -16.11
C ASP A 182 1.72 -24.57 -17.59
N TYR A 183 2.96 -24.93 -17.91
CA TYR A 183 3.46 -25.03 -19.29
C TYR A 183 3.40 -23.73 -20.09
N GLU A 184 3.82 -22.63 -19.51
CA GLU A 184 3.94 -21.33 -20.19
C GLU A 184 5.42 -20.96 -20.39
N ARG A 185 5.70 -20.14 -21.38
CA ARG A 185 7.05 -19.69 -21.71
C ARG A 185 7.56 -18.70 -20.66
N CYS A 186 8.65 -19.04 -19.96
CA CYS A 186 9.28 -18.14 -19.03
C CYS A 186 9.94 -16.96 -19.75
N TYR A 187 9.63 -15.73 -19.35
CA TYR A 187 10.15 -14.53 -20.00
C TYR A 187 11.68 -14.41 -19.97
N ASN A 188 12.35 -14.93 -18.92
CA ASN A 188 13.80 -14.80 -18.76
C ASN A 188 14.58 -15.94 -19.47
N CYS A 189 14.20 -17.19 -19.27
CA CYS A 189 14.97 -18.32 -19.82
C CYS A 189 14.39 -18.91 -21.09
N ASN A 190 13.27 -18.42 -21.58
CA ASN A 190 12.57 -18.85 -22.78
C ASN A 190 12.11 -20.32 -22.81
N LYS A 191 12.24 -21.05 -21.69
CA LYS A 191 11.83 -22.47 -21.58
C LYS A 191 10.37 -22.56 -21.16
N TYR A 192 9.66 -23.58 -21.68
CA TYR A 192 8.33 -23.92 -21.22
C TYR A 192 8.41 -24.61 -19.86
N LYS A 193 7.82 -24.00 -18.84
CA LYS A 193 7.83 -24.45 -17.44
C LYS A 193 6.58 -23.97 -16.72
N ILE A 194 6.41 -24.42 -15.47
CA ILE A 194 5.50 -23.73 -14.54
C ILE A 194 6.06 -22.33 -14.31
N VAL A 195 5.23 -21.31 -14.57
CA VAL A 195 5.60 -19.91 -14.34
C VAL A 195 4.64 -19.24 -13.35
N ARG A 196 5.14 -18.16 -12.77
CA ARG A 196 4.40 -17.28 -11.83
C ARG A 196 4.18 -15.94 -12.49
N THR A 197 2.96 -15.43 -12.36
CA THR A 197 2.59 -14.09 -12.78
C THR A 197 1.60 -13.50 -11.79
N LEU A 198 1.44 -12.18 -11.77
CA LEU A 198 0.39 -11.59 -10.95
C LEU A 198 -0.99 -11.81 -11.58
N LYS A 199 -2.00 -12.02 -10.76
CA LYS A 199 -3.39 -12.06 -11.23
C LYS A 199 -3.74 -10.72 -11.87
N LYS A 200 -4.30 -10.76 -13.07
CA LYS A 200 -4.96 -9.58 -13.65
C LYS A 200 -6.24 -9.33 -12.85
N LYS A 201 -6.51 -8.09 -12.48
CA LYS A 201 -7.84 -7.72 -12.01
C LYS A 201 -8.83 -7.96 -13.17
N SER A 202 -9.85 -8.79 -12.97
CA SER A 202 -11.08 -8.77 -13.76
C SER A 202 -11.87 -7.53 -13.42
#